data_d6ac01847d66bb18063b9efb7f8d3b11
#
_entry.id   d6ac01847d66bb18063b9efb7f8d3b11
#
_cell.length_a   1.000
_cell.length_b   1.000
_cell.length_c   1.000
_cell.angle_alpha   90.00
_cell.angle_beta   90.00
_cell.angle_gamma   90.00
#
_symmetry.space_group_name_H-M   'P 1'
#
loop_
_entity.id
_entity.type
_entity.pdbx_description
1 polymer ?
#
loop_
_entity_poly.entity_id
_entity_poly.type
_entity_poly.pdbx_seq_one_letter_code
_entity_poly.pdbx_strand_id
1 'polypeptide(L)'
;MSKSNIVIIGGGYGGVAAAQKLEAALHNTHRIILIERKTHYWHAIGAPRTVAVNNFESQLLIPYDNLFKHDGKVIHAAAVRLSDNEVTLDKVVDEFGDKVPFEYAIIATGSDNAKPAKVDGRNKKDIVKEIAIYRNAVKNANKVLIIGGGPVGIELAAEIKTTYEDKKVTVVHPRELLLNDDFPNKFRDQVTARLRALGVNIILNERVQFSASDIGNGDKKVTLVTDKGTKIESDVQLVATGNHVNSGLVSTLSPQLIEPDTGLVKVLPTLQLEHEGYKHIFALGDVVNVKETKMAFRAGLQADVVARNIIALINEKKLIEYKPGGPMMLLTLGNNGGVALLPMFGGILAGNWMVKNLKSKNLFVNKNWKSITGGSPPSLE
;
A
#
# COMPACT_ATOMS: atom_id res chain seq x y z
N MET A 1 -37.88 4.15 -7.16
CA MET A 1 -37.11 4.99 -6.23
C MET A 1 -35.66 4.98 -6.64
N SER A 2 -34.95 6.09 -6.58
CA SER A 2 -33.52 6.11 -6.81
C SER A 2 -32.79 5.35 -5.69
N LYS A 3 -31.79 4.53 -6.03
CA LYS A 3 -30.98 3.82 -5.03
C LYS A 3 -30.16 4.82 -4.23
N SER A 4 -30.03 4.60 -2.93
CA SER A 4 -29.07 5.30 -2.08
C SER A 4 -27.63 4.91 -2.44
N ASN A 5 -26.67 5.81 -2.23
CA ASN A 5 -25.27 5.54 -2.52
C ASN A 5 -24.52 5.04 -1.28
N ILE A 6 -23.65 4.04 -1.50
CA ILE A 6 -22.59 3.67 -0.58
C ILE A 6 -21.28 4.12 -1.25
N VAL A 7 -20.60 5.09 -0.64
CA VAL A 7 -19.39 5.70 -1.20
C VAL A 7 -18.14 5.12 -0.55
N ILE A 8 -17.18 4.68 -1.37
CA ILE A 8 -15.88 4.19 -0.93
C ILE A 8 -14.81 5.16 -1.44
N ILE A 9 -13.98 5.67 -0.54
CA ILE A 9 -12.96 6.67 -0.85
C ILE A 9 -11.58 6.01 -0.80
N GLY A 10 -10.97 5.82 -1.96
CA GLY A 10 -9.69 5.13 -2.13
C GLY A 10 -9.83 3.74 -2.77
N GLY A 11 -9.25 3.58 -3.96
CA GLY A 11 -9.31 2.36 -4.78
C GLY A 11 -8.13 1.40 -4.56
N GLY A 12 -7.52 1.39 -3.37
CA GLY A 12 -6.50 0.41 -3.00
C GLY A 12 -7.07 -0.95 -2.62
N TYR A 13 -6.24 -1.80 -1.99
CA TYR A 13 -6.61 -3.18 -1.63
C TYR A 13 -7.90 -3.28 -0.82
N GLY A 14 -8.04 -2.45 0.22
CA GLY A 14 -9.21 -2.46 1.08
C GLY A 14 -10.46 -1.91 0.39
N GLY A 15 -10.33 -0.77 -0.32
CA GLY A 15 -11.45 -0.14 -1.00
C GLY A 15 -12.03 -1.01 -2.11
N VAL A 16 -11.19 -1.61 -2.95
CA VAL A 16 -11.62 -2.56 -4.00
C VAL A 16 -12.32 -3.78 -3.38
N ALA A 17 -11.75 -4.34 -2.31
CA ALA A 17 -12.36 -5.48 -1.64
C ALA A 17 -13.73 -5.15 -1.03
N ALA A 18 -13.88 -3.98 -0.41
CA ALA A 18 -15.16 -3.50 0.12
C ALA A 18 -16.18 -3.26 -1.01
N ALA A 19 -15.75 -2.59 -2.08
CA ALA A 19 -16.60 -2.29 -3.24
C ALA A 19 -17.19 -3.56 -3.86
N GLN A 20 -16.36 -4.56 -4.14
CA GLN A 20 -16.82 -5.83 -4.73
C GLN A 20 -17.78 -6.59 -3.82
N LYS A 21 -17.53 -6.61 -2.50
CA LYS A 21 -18.42 -7.30 -1.55
C LYS A 21 -19.77 -6.62 -1.40
N LEU A 22 -19.77 -5.29 -1.31
CA LEU A 22 -21.00 -4.52 -1.19
C LEU A 22 -21.82 -4.59 -2.47
N GLU A 23 -21.21 -4.49 -3.64
CA GLU A 23 -21.91 -4.62 -4.91
C GLU A 23 -22.58 -6.01 -5.02
N ALA A 24 -21.82 -7.07 -4.74
CA ALA A 24 -22.37 -8.43 -4.80
C ALA A 24 -23.59 -8.64 -3.92
N ALA A 25 -23.67 -7.95 -2.76
CA ALA A 25 -24.76 -8.11 -1.81
C ALA A 25 -25.91 -7.10 -1.97
N LEU A 26 -25.61 -5.87 -2.42
CA LEU A 26 -26.53 -4.74 -2.32
C LEU A 26 -26.87 -4.06 -3.66
N HIS A 27 -26.39 -4.56 -4.81
CA HIS A 27 -26.63 -3.94 -6.12
C HIS A 27 -28.11 -3.70 -6.45
N ASN A 28 -29.04 -4.45 -5.86
CA ASN A 28 -30.47 -4.25 -6.07
C ASN A 28 -31.06 -3.06 -5.29
N THR A 29 -30.45 -2.70 -4.17
CA THR A 29 -30.97 -1.68 -3.24
C THR A 29 -30.12 -0.43 -3.17
N HIS A 30 -28.79 -0.57 -3.32
CA HIS A 30 -27.82 0.54 -3.22
C HIS A 30 -26.94 0.58 -4.43
N ARG A 31 -26.48 1.78 -4.77
CA ARG A 31 -25.45 2.02 -5.76
C ARG A 31 -24.11 2.14 -5.09
N ILE A 32 -23.13 1.34 -5.51
CA ILE A 32 -21.76 1.37 -4.96
C ILE A 32 -20.90 2.32 -5.80
N ILE A 33 -20.33 3.34 -5.16
CA ILE A 33 -19.49 4.34 -5.80
C ILE A 33 -18.08 4.27 -5.22
N LEU A 34 -17.10 4.01 -6.06
CA LEU A 34 -15.69 4.06 -5.72
C LEU A 34 -15.07 5.36 -6.21
N ILE A 35 -14.62 6.23 -5.31
CA ILE A 35 -13.89 7.46 -5.64
C ILE A 35 -12.39 7.17 -5.53
N GLU A 36 -11.68 7.26 -6.67
CA GLU A 36 -10.24 7.03 -6.73
C GLU A 36 -9.59 8.05 -7.67
N ARG A 37 -8.53 8.71 -7.19
CA ARG A 37 -7.82 9.76 -7.95
C ARG A 37 -7.06 9.22 -9.18
N LYS A 38 -6.65 7.93 -9.14
CA LYS A 38 -5.94 7.26 -10.23
C LYS A 38 -6.91 6.59 -11.20
N THR A 39 -6.56 6.56 -12.47
CA THR A 39 -7.35 5.85 -13.50
C THR A 39 -7.17 4.34 -13.47
N HIS A 40 -6.16 3.85 -12.76
CA HIS A 40 -5.82 2.44 -12.64
C HIS A 40 -5.54 2.08 -11.18
N TYR A 41 -5.93 0.90 -10.81
CA TYR A 41 -5.48 0.29 -9.57
C TYR A 41 -3.96 0.10 -9.62
N TRP A 42 -3.26 0.63 -8.61
CA TRP A 42 -1.82 0.43 -8.43
C TRP A 42 -1.54 -0.75 -7.52
N HIS A 43 -0.99 -1.82 -8.08
CA HIS A 43 -0.62 -3.01 -7.31
C HIS A 43 0.72 -2.81 -6.61
N ALA A 44 0.70 -2.08 -5.49
CA ALA A 44 1.89 -1.63 -4.76
C ALA A 44 2.81 -2.76 -4.25
N ILE A 45 2.30 -3.99 -4.04
CA ILE A 45 3.11 -5.15 -3.63
C ILE A 45 4.20 -5.46 -4.67
N GLY A 46 3.94 -5.20 -5.95
CA GLY A 46 4.91 -5.42 -7.03
C GLY A 46 5.86 -4.24 -7.27
N ALA A 47 5.61 -3.08 -6.66
CA ALA A 47 6.37 -1.86 -6.94
C ALA A 47 7.90 -2.00 -6.80
N PRO A 48 8.46 -2.68 -5.78
CA PRO A 48 9.91 -2.85 -5.68
C PRO A 48 10.56 -3.51 -6.90
N ARG A 49 9.85 -4.38 -7.63
CA ARG A 49 10.36 -5.05 -8.84
C ARG A 49 10.47 -4.13 -10.03
N THR A 50 9.68 -3.06 -10.09
CA THR A 50 9.67 -2.13 -11.24
C THR A 50 10.99 -1.40 -11.46
N VAL A 51 11.81 -1.24 -10.42
CA VAL A 51 13.12 -0.58 -10.54
C VAL A 51 14.19 -1.48 -11.16
N ALA A 52 13.94 -2.78 -11.23
CA ALA A 52 14.91 -3.78 -11.71
C ALA A 52 14.43 -4.48 -12.99
N VAL A 53 13.12 -4.70 -13.15
CA VAL A 53 12.55 -5.43 -14.29
C VAL A 53 11.86 -4.46 -15.25
N ASN A 54 12.27 -4.51 -16.50
CA ASN A 54 11.71 -3.63 -17.52
C ASN A 54 10.22 -3.93 -17.76
N ASN A 55 9.44 -2.87 -17.98
CA ASN A 55 8.02 -2.92 -18.30
C ASN A 55 7.12 -3.62 -17.25
N PHE A 56 7.66 -3.97 -16.07
CA PHE A 56 6.88 -4.67 -15.04
C PHE A 56 5.72 -3.84 -14.49
N GLU A 57 5.83 -2.52 -14.52
CA GLU A 57 4.76 -1.59 -14.13
C GLU A 57 3.48 -1.78 -14.95
N SER A 58 3.57 -2.28 -16.19
CA SER A 58 2.40 -2.56 -17.02
C SER A 58 1.49 -3.62 -16.39
N GLN A 59 2.07 -4.58 -15.67
CA GLN A 59 1.35 -5.61 -14.94
C GLN A 59 0.76 -5.12 -13.60
N LEU A 60 1.27 -4.00 -13.08
CA LEU A 60 0.81 -3.42 -11.81
C LEU A 60 -0.31 -2.39 -11.98
N LEU A 61 -0.51 -1.91 -13.21
CA LEU A 61 -1.54 -0.93 -13.57
C LEU A 61 -2.79 -1.64 -14.10
N ILE A 62 -3.70 -1.97 -13.20
CA ILE A 62 -4.91 -2.74 -13.51
C ILE A 62 -6.08 -1.77 -13.74
N PRO A 63 -6.75 -1.78 -14.89
CA PRO A 63 -7.89 -0.90 -15.14
C PRO A 63 -9.08 -1.24 -14.24
N TYR A 64 -9.86 -0.23 -13.86
CA TYR A 64 -11.08 -0.43 -13.06
C TYR A 64 -12.32 -0.75 -13.92
N ASP A 65 -12.20 -0.79 -15.24
CA ASP A 65 -13.34 -0.85 -16.18
C ASP A 65 -14.33 -1.98 -15.90
N ASN A 66 -13.84 -3.12 -15.39
CA ASN A 66 -14.65 -4.29 -15.07
C ASN A 66 -14.78 -4.57 -13.56
N LEU A 67 -14.50 -3.56 -12.71
CA LEU A 67 -14.56 -3.74 -11.26
C LEU A 67 -15.96 -4.11 -10.81
N PHE A 68 -16.95 -3.43 -11.32
CA PHE A 68 -18.37 -3.64 -11.02
C PHE A 68 -19.06 -4.49 -12.09
N LYS A 69 -20.03 -5.31 -11.67
CA LYS A 69 -20.80 -6.21 -12.55
C LYS A 69 -22.21 -5.68 -12.84
N HIS A 70 -22.64 -4.71 -12.05
CA HIS A 70 -23.97 -4.09 -12.14
C HIS A 70 -23.84 -2.59 -12.37
N ASP A 71 -24.57 -1.76 -11.64
CA ASP A 71 -24.63 -0.31 -11.79
C ASP A 71 -23.67 0.46 -10.86
N GLY A 72 -22.72 -0.22 -10.21
CA GLY A 72 -21.63 0.41 -9.48
C GLY A 72 -20.76 1.28 -10.38
N LYS A 73 -20.15 2.33 -9.82
CA LYS A 73 -19.39 3.30 -10.60
C LYS A 73 -18.04 3.64 -9.97
N VAL A 74 -17.01 3.75 -10.79
CA VAL A 74 -15.72 4.32 -10.40
C VAL A 74 -15.66 5.78 -10.85
N ILE A 75 -15.40 6.67 -9.90
CA ILE A 75 -15.20 8.11 -10.15
C ILE A 75 -13.72 8.43 -10.04
N HIS A 76 -13.10 8.81 -11.15
CA HIS A 76 -11.70 9.21 -11.19
C HIS A 76 -11.53 10.68 -10.77
N ALA A 77 -11.63 10.93 -9.47
CA ALA A 77 -11.45 12.23 -8.84
C ALA A 77 -10.82 12.07 -7.46
N ALA A 78 -10.26 13.11 -6.89
CA ALA A 78 -9.84 13.13 -5.50
C ALA A 78 -10.99 13.65 -4.61
N ALA A 79 -11.26 12.95 -3.51
CA ALA A 79 -12.10 13.47 -2.45
C ALA A 79 -11.32 14.54 -1.67
N VAL A 80 -11.83 15.76 -1.61
CA VAL A 80 -11.15 16.91 -0.98
C VAL A 80 -11.83 17.36 0.31
N ARG A 81 -13.10 17.03 0.50
CA ARG A 81 -13.85 17.29 1.73
C ARG A 81 -14.86 16.19 1.99
N LEU A 82 -15.04 15.87 3.28
CA LEU A 82 -16.05 14.95 3.78
C LEU A 82 -16.99 15.73 4.73
N SER A 83 -18.28 15.54 4.57
CA SER A 83 -19.31 15.95 5.53
C SER A 83 -20.10 14.74 6.02
N ASP A 84 -21.15 14.95 6.78
CA ASP A 84 -21.98 13.88 7.38
C ASP A 84 -22.55 12.93 6.32
N ASN A 85 -22.92 13.44 5.16
CA ASN A 85 -23.65 12.69 4.13
C ASN A 85 -23.20 12.99 2.69
N GLU A 86 -22.06 13.67 2.51
CA GLU A 86 -21.59 14.11 1.20
C GLU A 86 -20.06 14.11 1.10
N VAL A 87 -19.52 13.72 -0.04
CA VAL A 87 -18.11 13.86 -0.40
C VAL A 87 -17.99 14.92 -1.49
N THR A 88 -17.14 15.94 -1.25
CA THR A 88 -16.77 16.93 -2.29
C THR A 88 -15.54 16.44 -3.05
N LEU A 89 -15.57 16.57 -4.37
CA LEU A 89 -14.53 16.16 -5.31
C LEU A 89 -13.67 17.35 -5.75
N ASP A 90 -12.46 17.09 -6.24
CA ASP A 90 -11.54 18.10 -6.80
C ASP A 90 -11.94 18.56 -8.22
N LYS A 91 -13.02 18.02 -8.79
CA LYS A 91 -13.57 18.38 -10.09
C LYS A 91 -15.03 17.98 -10.24
N VAL A 92 -15.71 18.60 -11.18
CA VAL A 92 -17.07 18.24 -11.59
C VAL A 92 -17.05 16.90 -12.36
N VAL A 93 -18.00 16.02 -12.03
CA VAL A 93 -18.24 14.73 -12.70
C VAL A 93 -19.66 14.72 -13.26
N ASP A 94 -19.82 14.35 -14.52
CA ASP A 94 -21.05 14.53 -15.31
C ASP A 94 -22.36 14.16 -14.62
N GLU A 95 -22.36 13.13 -13.80
CA GLU A 95 -23.59 12.62 -13.16
C GLU A 95 -23.84 13.20 -11.76
N PHE A 96 -22.75 13.60 -11.06
CA PHE A 96 -22.82 13.99 -9.65
C PHE A 96 -22.46 15.47 -9.40
N GLY A 97 -21.99 16.18 -10.40
CA GLY A 97 -21.34 17.46 -10.15
C GLY A 97 -20.01 17.29 -9.40
N ASP A 98 -19.73 18.17 -8.47
CA ASP A 98 -18.56 18.08 -7.58
C ASP A 98 -18.91 17.49 -6.19
N LYS A 99 -20.15 17.02 -5.99
CA LYS A 99 -20.67 16.53 -4.71
C LYS A 99 -21.36 15.18 -4.87
N VAL A 100 -20.91 14.20 -4.10
CA VAL A 100 -21.47 12.84 -4.11
C VAL A 100 -22.15 12.56 -2.78
N PRO A 101 -23.50 12.55 -2.74
CA PRO A 101 -24.23 12.21 -1.53
C PRO A 101 -24.14 10.71 -1.23
N PHE A 102 -24.19 10.36 0.06
CA PHE A 102 -24.17 8.97 0.50
C PHE A 102 -25.06 8.72 1.71
N GLU A 103 -25.50 7.47 1.83
CA GLU A 103 -26.10 6.91 3.02
C GLU A 103 -25.03 6.30 3.96
N TYR A 104 -24.06 5.60 3.36
CA TYR A 104 -22.90 5.05 4.06
C TYR A 104 -21.61 5.46 3.33
N ALA A 105 -20.54 5.70 4.10
CA ALA A 105 -19.24 5.95 3.52
C ALA A 105 -18.14 5.05 4.12
N ILE A 106 -17.14 4.73 3.30
CA ILE A 106 -15.95 3.98 3.68
C ILE A 106 -14.70 4.78 3.33
N ILE A 107 -13.88 5.09 4.33
CA ILE A 107 -12.60 5.75 4.16
C ILE A 107 -11.53 4.68 4.04
N ALA A 108 -10.98 4.51 2.83
CA ALA A 108 -9.96 3.53 2.48
C ALA A 108 -8.73 4.21 1.84
N THR A 109 -8.42 5.43 2.27
CA THR A 109 -7.39 6.30 1.71
C THR A 109 -5.96 5.80 1.94
N GLY A 110 -5.78 4.93 2.94
CA GLY A 110 -4.53 4.24 3.22
C GLY A 110 -3.39 5.15 3.66
N SER A 111 -2.21 4.86 3.15
CA SER A 111 -0.97 5.58 3.48
C SER A 111 -0.11 5.77 2.23
N ASP A 112 0.74 6.79 2.24
CA ASP A 112 1.76 7.03 1.22
C ASP A 112 3.15 6.69 1.76
N ASN A 113 3.92 6.00 0.94
CA ASN A 113 5.33 5.70 1.15
C ASN A 113 6.17 6.49 0.16
N ALA A 114 7.47 6.58 0.43
CA ALA A 114 8.39 7.16 -0.52
C ALA A 114 8.43 6.34 -1.83
N LYS A 115 8.78 7.02 -2.92
CA LYS A 115 8.94 6.42 -4.24
C LYS A 115 10.15 5.47 -4.28
N PRO A 116 10.10 4.41 -5.04
CA PRO A 116 9.08 4.04 -6.02
C PRO A 116 7.94 3.16 -5.47
N ALA A 117 7.85 2.93 -4.17
CA ALA A 117 6.83 2.05 -3.58
C ALA A 117 5.40 2.57 -3.82
N LYS A 118 5.21 3.88 -3.75
CA LYS A 118 3.99 4.58 -4.15
C LYS A 118 4.28 5.53 -5.31
N VAL A 119 3.26 5.82 -6.09
CA VAL A 119 3.34 6.68 -7.28
C VAL A 119 2.35 7.83 -7.16
N ASP A 120 2.73 9.02 -7.63
CA ASP A 120 1.90 10.23 -7.59
C ASP A 120 1.06 10.39 -8.87
N GLY A 121 1.53 9.85 -9.98
CA GLY A 121 0.83 9.91 -11.25
C GLY A 121 -0.64 9.47 -11.13
N ARG A 122 -1.54 10.22 -11.77
CA ARG A 122 -2.98 9.93 -11.74
C ARG A 122 -3.43 9.03 -12.90
N ASN A 123 -2.69 8.97 -13.98
CA ASN A 123 -2.99 8.14 -15.14
C ASN A 123 -1.81 7.22 -15.49
N LYS A 124 -2.07 6.22 -16.31
CA LYS A 124 -1.08 5.21 -16.72
C LYS A 124 0.20 5.83 -17.28
N LYS A 125 0.08 6.83 -18.17
CA LYS A 125 1.22 7.46 -18.85
C LYS A 125 2.15 8.15 -17.85
N ASP A 126 1.60 8.87 -16.87
CA ASP A 126 2.39 9.58 -15.87
C ASP A 126 3.08 8.60 -14.91
N ILE A 127 2.37 7.55 -14.49
CA ILE A 127 2.93 6.51 -13.62
C ILE A 127 4.07 5.77 -14.30
N VAL A 128 3.91 5.38 -15.58
CA VAL A 128 4.98 4.71 -16.35
C VAL A 128 6.21 5.61 -16.47
N LYS A 129 6.02 6.91 -16.75
CA LYS A 129 7.14 7.87 -16.77
C LYS A 129 7.83 7.99 -15.41
N GLU A 130 7.05 8.09 -14.35
CA GLU A 130 7.57 8.19 -12.98
C GLU A 130 8.43 6.98 -12.63
N ILE A 131 7.95 5.77 -12.89
CA ILE A 131 8.70 4.52 -12.62
C ILE A 131 9.94 4.42 -13.52
N ALA A 132 9.86 4.83 -14.79
CA ALA A 132 11.00 4.79 -15.70
C ALA A 132 12.18 5.64 -15.21
N ILE A 133 11.95 6.74 -14.50
CA ILE A 133 13.02 7.56 -13.90
C ILE A 133 13.84 6.70 -12.91
N TYR A 134 13.18 6.05 -11.96
CA TYR A 134 13.85 5.22 -10.95
C TYR A 134 14.52 3.99 -11.56
N ARG A 135 13.86 3.32 -12.51
CA ARG A 135 14.43 2.17 -13.20
C ARG A 135 15.69 2.54 -13.98
N ASN A 136 15.66 3.64 -14.74
CA ASN A 136 16.82 4.10 -15.48
C ASN A 136 17.96 4.53 -14.55
N ALA A 137 17.66 5.23 -13.47
CA ALA A 137 18.62 5.60 -12.45
C ALA A 137 19.32 4.35 -11.87
N VAL A 138 18.55 3.35 -11.46
CA VAL A 138 19.11 2.08 -10.95
C VAL A 138 19.88 1.34 -12.03
N LYS A 139 19.38 1.27 -13.28
CA LYS A 139 20.07 0.60 -14.39
C LYS A 139 21.47 1.18 -14.64
N ASN A 140 21.61 2.51 -14.59
CA ASN A 140 22.86 3.22 -14.89
C ASN A 140 23.81 3.32 -13.69
N ALA A 141 23.31 3.15 -12.45
CA ALA A 141 24.10 3.24 -11.23
C ALA A 141 25.00 2.02 -11.02
N ASN A 142 26.22 2.23 -10.49
CA ASN A 142 27.07 1.16 -9.96
C ASN A 142 26.86 0.99 -8.44
N LYS A 143 26.59 2.10 -7.73
CA LYS A 143 26.40 2.16 -6.27
C LYS A 143 24.98 2.64 -5.95
N VAL A 144 24.17 1.79 -5.37
CA VAL A 144 22.80 2.07 -4.96
C VAL A 144 22.73 2.14 -3.45
N LEU A 145 22.23 3.26 -2.93
CA LEU A 145 21.94 3.43 -1.51
C LEU A 145 20.44 3.33 -1.28
N ILE A 146 20.03 2.46 -0.37
CA ILE A 146 18.64 2.33 0.10
C ILE A 146 18.58 2.84 1.55
N ILE A 147 17.80 3.89 1.75
CA ILE A 147 17.62 4.52 3.06
C ILE A 147 16.35 3.95 3.69
N GLY A 148 16.52 3.00 4.61
CA GLY A 148 15.45 2.31 5.30
C GLY A 148 15.45 0.80 5.06
N GLY A 149 15.55 0.03 6.15
CA GLY A 149 15.54 -1.44 6.17
C GLY A 149 14.18 -2.02 6.60
N GLY A 150 13.09 -1.35 6.22
CA GLY A 150 11.73 -1.90 6.29
C GLY A 150 11.45 -2.86 5.13
N PRO A 151 10.23 -3.42 5.03
CA PRO A 151 9.87 -4.41 3.99
C PRO A 151 10.18 -3.91 2.58
N VAL A 152 9.82 -2.67 2.26
CA VAL A 152 10.05 -2.07 0.94
C VAL A 152 11.54 -1.96 0.61
N GLY A 153 12.36 -1.46 1.56
CA GLY A 153 13.80 -1.31 1.32
C GLY A 153 14.50 -2.66 1.15
N ILE A 154 14.09 -3.68 1.90
CA ILE A 154 14.61 -5.04 1.77
C ILE A 154 14.24 -5.63 0.41
N GLU A 155 12.97 -5.50 -0.02
CA GLU A 155 12.52 -6.00 -1.32
C GLU A 155 13.20 -5.27 -2.49
N LEU A 156 13.38 -3.93 -2.40
CA LEU A 156 14.14 -3.15 -3.37
C LEU A 156 15.59 -3.64 -3.49
N ALA A 157 16.29 -3.83 -2.35
CA ALA A 157 17.66 -4.30 -2.35
C ALA A 157 17.80 -5.68 -2.99
N ALA A 158 16.87 -6.58 -2.68
CA ALA A 158 16.87 -7.93 -3.21
C ALA A 158 16.54 -7.96 -4.72
N GLU A 159 15.53 -7.22 -5.19
CA GLU A 159 15.19 -7.14 -6.62
C GLU A 159 16.36 -6.56 -7.44
N ILE A 160 17.05 -5.52 -6.92
CA ILE A 160 18.22 -4.93 -7.59
C ILE A 160 19.37 -5.93 -7.64
N LYS A 161 19.71 -6.58 -6.51
CA LYS A 161 20.84 -7.53 -6.46
C LYS A 161 20.60 -8.80 -7.27
N THR A 162 19.37 -9.29 -7.34
CA THR A 162 19.06 -10.48 -8.15
C THR A 162 19.00 -10.19 -9.65
N THR A 163 18.80 -8.94 -10.05
CA THR A 163 18.80 -8.53 -11.47
C THR A 163 20.17 -8.03 -11.93
N TYR A 164 20.90 -7.35 -11.03
CA TYR A 164 22.19 -6.71 -11.33
C TYR A 164 23.22 -7.15 -10.27
N GLU A 165 23.79 -8.33 -10.45
CA GLU A 165 24.68 -8.96 -9.46
C GLU A 165 25.95 -8.13 -9.14
N ASP A 166 26.48 -7.39 -10.13
CA ASP A 166 27.70 -6.58 -9.96
C ASP A 166 27.48 -5.26 -9.21
N LYS A 167 26.24 -4.80 -9.08
CA LYS A 167 25.97 -3.52 -8.40
C LYS A 167 26.26 -3.59 -6.91
N LYS A 168 26.86 -2.53 -6.37
CA LYS A 168 27.05 -2.33 -4.93
C LYS A 168 25.78 -1.76 -4.34
N VAL A 169 25.02 -2.58 -3.61
CA VAL A 169 23.79 -2.15 -2.93
C VAL A 169 24.05 -2.06 -1.44
N THR A 170 23.79 -0.88 -0.86
CA THR A 170 23.89 -0.62 0.58
C THR A 170 22.51 -0.26 1.15
N VAL A 171 22.12 -0.91 2.22
CA VAL A 171 20.91 -0.58 3.01
C VAL A 171 21.35 0.02 4.33
N VAL A 172 20.83 1.21 4.69
CA VAL A 172 21.06 1.83 6.00
C VAL A 172 19.77 1.81 6.80
N HIS A 173 19.86 1.39 8.06
CA HIS A 173 18.71 1.28 8.94
C HIS A 173 19.01 1.76 10.36
N PRO A 174 18.15 2.59 10.99
CA PRO A 174 18.43 3.19 12.30
C PRO A 174 18.30 2.23 13.48
N ARG A 175 17.77 1.01 13.29
CA ARG A 175 17.63 0.02 14.35
C ARG A 175 18.76 -1.02 14.31
N GLU A 176 18.88 -1.77 15.40
CA GLU A 176 19.85 -2.86 15.56
C GLU A 176 19.61 -4.02 14.58
N LEU A 177 18.36 -4.28 14.20
CA LEU A 177 17.97 -5.30 13.23
C LEU A 177 17.09 -4.67 12.14
N LEU A 178 17.09 -5.24 10.96
CA LEU A 178 16.14 -4.88 9.89
C LEU A 178 14.70 -5.08 10.37
N LEU A 179 13.76 -4.40 9.70
CA LEU A 179 12.34 -4.33 10.08
C LEU A 179 12.12 -3.57 11.40
N ASN A 180 10.90 -3.61 11.94
CA ASN A 180 10.54 -3.03 13.22
C ASN A 180 10.41 -4.12 14.31
N ASP A 181 10.24 -3.68 15.55
CA ASP A 181 10.26 -4.55 16.73
C ASP A 181 8.96 -5.36 16.92
N ASP A 182 7.94 -5.15 16.06
CA ASP A 182 6.74 -5.98 16.02
C ASP A 182 7.04 -7.42 15.54
N PHE A 183 8.18 -7.60 14.86
CA PHE A 183 8.61 -8.90 14.34
C PHE A 183 9.63 -9.58 15.27
N PRO A 184 9.51 -10.91 15.50
CA PRO A 184 10.48 -11.65 16.32
C PRO A 184 11.90 -11.54 15.78
N ASN A 185 12.90 -11.42 16.67
CA ASN A 185 14.32 -11.29 16.30
C ASN A 185 14.76 -12.41 15.36
N LYS A 186 14.36 -13.67 15.63
CA LYS A 186 14.68 -14.81 14.75
C LYS A 186 14.27 -14.60 13.29
N PHE A 187 13.14 -13.95 13.03
CA PHE A 187 12.70 -13.60 11.68
C PHE A 187 13.58 -12.50 11.09
N ARG A 188 13.85 -11.44 11.86
CA ARG A 188 14.68 -10.29 11.49
C ARG A 188 16.12 -10.71 11.17
N ASP A 189 16.70 -11.61 11.99
CA ASP A 189 18.03 -12.19 11.77
C ASP A 189 18.08 -13.01 10.48
N GLN A 190 17.08 -13.85 10.24
CA GLN A 190 17.00 -14.65 9.02
C GLN A 190 16.90 -13.77 7.76
N VAL A 191 16.12 -12.70 7.81
CA VAL A 191 16.03 -11.71 6.73
C VAL A 191 17.39 -11.06 6.48
N THR A 192 18.05 -10.60 7.56
CA THR A 192 19.37 -9.95 7.50
C THR A 192 20.43 -10.90 6.91
N ALA A 193 20.49 -12.13 7.39
CA ALA A 193 21.45 -13.12 6.90
C ALA A 193 21.27 -13.41 5.41
N ARG A 194 20.02 -13.55 4.94
CA ARG A 194 19.73 -13.80 3.53
C ARG A 194 20.01 -12.63 2.63
N LEU A 195 19.72 -11.41 3.09
CA LEU A 195 20.02 -10.20 2.33
C LEU A 195 21.53 -10.01 2.18
N ARG A 196 22.32 -10.29 3.25
CA ARG A 196 23.79 -10.34 3.18
C ARG A 196 24.31 -11.41 2.22
N ALA A 197 23.68 -12.59 2.21
CA ALA A 197 24.04 -13.67 1.29
C ALA A 197 23.80 -13.32 -0.19
N LEU A 198 22.89 -12.38 -0.49
CA LEU A 198 22.75 -11.79 -1.82
C LEU A 198 23.83 -10.74 -2.15
N GLY A 199 24.75 -10.46 -1.22
CA GLY A 199 25.81 -9.45 -1.42
C GLY A 199 25.35 -8.01 -1.15
N VAL A 200 24.29 -7.82 -0.38
CA VAL A 200 23.87 -6.49 0.08
C VAL A 200 24.68 -6.08 1.30
N ASN A 201 25.30 -4.89 1.26
CA ASN A 201 25.90 -4.27 2.42
C ASN A 201 24.82 -3.70 3.32
N ILE A 202 24.87 -3.99 4.64
CA ILE A 202 23.85 -3.55 5.60
C ILE A 202 24.52 -2.81 6.74
N ILE A 203 24.17 -1.53 6.89
CA ILE A 203 24.58 -0.64 7.98
C ILE A 203 23.40 -0.48 8.92
N LEU A 204 23.56 -0.92 10.16
CA LEU A 204 22.55 -0.90 11.22
C LEU A 204 22.92 0.10 12.31
N ASN A 205 21.95 0.49 13.13
CA ASN A 205 22.12 1.48 14.20
C ASN A 205 22.58 2.85 13.71
N GLU A 206 22.34 3.17 12.45
CA GLU A 206 22.73 4.47 11.86
C GLU A 206 21.56 5.04 11.05
N ARG A 207 21.43 6.35 11.11
CA ARG A 207 20.44 7.12 10.37
C ARG A 207 21.15 8.02 9.36
N VAL A 208 20.80 7.89 8.08
CA VAL A 208 21.28 8.81 7.05
C VAL A 208 20.67 10.20 7.27
N GLN A 209 21.49 11.22 7.25
CA GLN A 209 21.08 12.62 7.26
C GLN A 209 20.99 13.09 5.81
N PHE A 210 19.82 13.54 5.38
CA PHE A 210 19.59 14.02 4.01
C PHE A 210 18.41 14.99 3.96
N SER A 211 18.43 15.85 2.94
CA SER A 211 17.31 16.67 2.50
C SER A 211 16.79 16.18 1.15
N ALA A 212 15.66 16.68 0.70
CA ALA A 212 15.10 16.29 -0.60
C ALA A 212 16.06 16.64 -1.77
N SER A 213 16.85 17.69 -1.66
CA SER A 213 17.86 18.09 -2.65
C SER A 213 19.07 17.15 -2.73
N ASP A 214 19.30 16.34 -1.70
CA ASP A 214 20.39 15.38 -1.64
C ASP A 214 20.07 14.05 -2.33
N ILE A 215 18.77 13.83 -2.64
CA ILE A 215 18.31 12.63 -3.32
C ILE A 215 18.41 12.86 -4.82
N GLY A 216 19.34 12.15 -5.45
CA GLY A 216 19.58 12.19 -6.90
C GLY A 216 18.84 11.07 -7.66
N ASN A 217 18.46 11.38 -8.90
CA ASN A 217 17.87 10.42 -9.83
C ASN A 217 18.92 9.71 -10.71
N GLY A 218 20.14 9.56 -10.21
CA GLY A 218 21.24 8.96 -10.95
C GLY A 218 22.06 9.94 -11.80
N ASP A 219 21.82 11.25 -11.70
CA ASP A 219 22.48 12.28 -12.51
C ASP A 219 23.88 12.62 -12.00
N LYS A 220 24.11 12.40 -10.71
CA LYS A 220 25.39 12.74 -10.04
C LYS A 220 25.67 11.79 -8.87
N LYS A 221 26.96 11.60 -8.59
CA LYS A 221 27.38 10.92 -7.37
C LYS A 221 27.12 11.81 -6.16
N VAL A 222 26.54 11.22 -5.13
CA VAL A 222 26.25 11.89 -3.86
C VAL A 222 26.93 11.13 -2.73
N THR A 223 27.55 11.87 -1.80
CA THR A 223 28.07 11.31 -0.55
C THR A 223 27.16 11.79 0.59
N LEU A 224 26.43 10.86 1.18
CA LEU A 224 25.61 11.11 2.35
C LEU A 224 26.36 10.67 3.61
N VAL A 225 26.04 11.29 4.72
CA VAL A 225 26.67 11.01 6.03
C VAL A 225 25.60 10.53 7.00
N THR A 226 25.92 9.54 7.81
CA THR A 226 25.05 9.09 8.89
C THR A 226 25.26 9.93 10.16
N ASP A 227 24.35 9.78 11.10
CA ASP A 227 24.44 10.39 12.45
C ASP A 227 25.67 9.94 13.26
N LYS A 228 26.34 8.86 12.84
CA LYS A 228 27.61 8.38 13.41
C LYS A 228 28.84 8.74 12.59
N GLY A 229 28.67 9.53 11.53
CA GLY A 229 29.78 10.02 10.70
C GLY A 229 30.21 9.05 9.58
N THR A 230 29.51 7.94 9.37
CA THR A 230 29.79 7.02 8.25
C THR A 230 29.45 7.71 6.93
N LYS A 231 30.44 7.82 6.04
CA LYS A 231 30.29 8.40 4.70
C LYS A 231 29.92 7.32 3.70
N ILE A 232 28.85 7.54 2.94
CA ILE A 232 28.31 6.58 1.97
C ILE A 232 28.21 7.28 0.61
N GLU A 233 29.05 6.89 -0.31
CA GLU A 233 29.03 7.35 -1.70
C GLU A 233 28.06 6.48 -2.51
N SER A 234 27.18 7.09 -3.28
CA SER A 234 26.21 6.41 -4.13
C SER A 234 25.87 7.21 -5.39
N ASP A 235 25.51 6.50 -6.45
CA ASP A 235 25.08 7.09 -7.73
C ASP A 235 23.57 7.36 -7.70
N VAL A 236 22.80 6.53 -6.97
CA VAL A 236 21.35 6.70 -6.77
C VAL A 236 20.95 6.38 -5.33
N GLN A 237 19.98 7.13 -4.81
CA GLN A 237 19.43 6.96 -3.47
C GLN A 237 17.93 6.63 -3.58
N LEU A 238 17.53 5.48 -3.01
CA LEU A 238 16.15 5.07 -2.91
C LEU A 238 15.69 5.24 -1.45
N VAL A 239 14.76 6.15 -1.22
CA VAL A 239 14.21 6.38 0.10
C VAL A 239 13.12 5.37 0.37
N ALA A 240 13.30 4.53 1.39
CA ALA A 240 12.33 3.52 1.83
C ALA A 240 11.91 3.75 3.29
N THR A 241 11.92 5.01 3.70
CA THR A 241 11.49 5.47 5.03
C THR A 241 10.27 6.38 4.89
N GLY A 242 9.55 6.53 5.98
CA GLY A 242 8.39 7.40 6.07
C GLY A 242 7.14 6.72 5.51
N ASN A 243 6.13 6.67 6.36
CA ASN A 243 4.77 6.30 5.99
C ASN A 243 3.88 7.45 6.42
N HIS A 244 3.26 8.13 5.46
CA HIS A 244 2.32 9.21 5.73
C HIS A 244 0.90 8.67 5.65
N VAL A 245 0.17 8.78 6.74
CA VAL A 245 -1.23 8.36 6.79
C VAL A 245 -2.10 9.38 6.04
N ASN A 246 -2.95 8.91 5.13
CA ASN A 246 -3.82 9.75 4.32
C ASN A 246 -5.14 10.08 5.06
N SER A 247 -5.04 10.67 6.25
CA SER A 247 -6.17 11.03 7.11
C SER A 247 -6.69 12.45 6.92
N GLY A 248 -6.05 13.26 6.05
CA GLY A 248 -6.42 14.65 5.83
C GLY A 248 -7.88 14.87 5.43
N LEU A 249 -8.48 13.92 4.70
CA LEU A 249 -9.91 13.99 4.38
C LEU A 249 -10.79 13.91 5.64
N VAL A 250 -10.45 13.03 6.58
CA VAL A 250 -11.20 12.88 7.85
C VAL A 250 -11.09 14.13 8.71
N SER A 251 -9.95 14.80 8.67
CA SER A 251 -9.77 16.06 9.40
C SER A 251 -10.71 17.17 8.92
N THR A 252 -11.20 17.10 7.67
CA THR A 252 -12.22 18.04 7.17
C THR A 252 -13.62 17.79 7.75
N LEU A 253 -13.90 16.56 8.20
CA LEU A 253 -15.13 16.20 8.91
C LEU A 253 -14.99 16.55 10.39
N SER A 254 -13.94 16.03 11.05
CA SER A 254 -13.64 16.34 12.45
C SER A 254 -12.16 16.04 12.75
N PRO A 255 -11.34 17.05 13.11
CA PRO A 255 -9.96 16.84 13.53
C PRO A 255 -9.81 15.92 14.74
N GLN A 256 -10.82 15.85 15.62
CA GLN A 256 -10.81 15.01 16.81
C GLN A 256 -10.80 13.50 16.52
N LEU A 257 -11.19 13.11 15.29
CA LEU A 257 -11.13 11.72 14.81
C LEU A 257 -9.72 11.26 14.44
N ILE A 258 -8.73 12.13 14.49
CA ILE A 258 -7.35 11.82 14.21
C ILE A 258 -6.55 11.69 15.50
N GLU A 259 -5.74 10.64 15.62
CA GLU A 259 -4.78 10.50 16.72
C GLU A 259 -3.64 11.52 16.53
N PRO A 260 -3.36 12.38 17.53
CA PRO A 260 -2.34 13.43 17.37
C PRO A 260 -0.93 12.92 17.04
N ASP A 261 -0.52 11.81 17.67
CA ASP A 261 0.85 11.30 17.58
C ASP A 261 1.12 10.49 16.31
N THR A 262 0.10 9.82 15.79
CA THR A 262 0.25 8.87 14.68
C THR A 262 -0.38 9.34 13.38
N GLY A 263 -1.31 10.29 13.45
CA GLY A 263 -2.13 10.73 12.33
C GLY A 263 -3.19 9.71 11.90
N LEU A 264 -3.36 8.60 12.62
CA LEU A 264 -4.32 7.55 12.30
C LEU A 264 -5.75 7.96 12.64
N VAL A 265 -6.70 7.44 11.86
CA VAL A 265 -8.15 7.66 12.10
C VAL A 265 -8.62 6.75 13.23
N LYS A 266 -9.28 7.33 14.21
CA LYS A 266 -9.88 6.62 15.35
C LYS A 266 -11.12 5.87 14.91
N VAL A 267 -11.14 4.56 15.16
CA VAL A 267 -12.27 3.68 14.86
C VAL A 267 -12.65 2.80 16.05
N LEU A 268 -13.93 2.47 16.12
CA LEU A 268 -14.46 1.46 17.03
C LEU A 268 -14.02 0.05 16.58
N PRO A 269 -14.14 -0.99 17.43
CA PRO A 269 -13.89 -2.36 16.99
C PRO A 269 -14.73 -2.82 15.79
N THR A 270 -15.89 -2.19 15.55
CA THR A 270 -16.74 -2.39 14.37
C THR A 270 -16.23 -1.72 13.09
N LEU A 271 -15.11 -0.98 13.18
CA LEU A 271 -14.50 -0.15 12.13
C LEU A 271 -15.35 1.07 11.73
N GLN A 272 -16.37 1.43 12.51
CA GLN A 272 -17.04 2.72 12.41
C GLN A 272 -16.14 3.84 12.96
N LEU A 273 -16.28 5.07 12.48
CA LEU A 273 -15.62 6.20 13.12
C LEU A 273 -16.00 6.30 14.60
N GLU A 274 -15.02 6.60 15.45
CA GLU A 274 -15.23 6.70 16.90
C GLU A 274 -15.93 8.02 17.28
N HIS A 275 -17.20 8.15 16.84
CA HIS A 275 -18.04 9.32 17.10
C HIS A 275 -19.53 8.97 16.93
N GLU A 276 -20.37 9.42 17.85
CA GLU A 276 -21.81 9.10 17.86
C GLU A 276 -22.55 9.59 16.60
N GLY A 277 -22.20 10.75 16.07
CA GLY A 277 -22.83 11.33 14.90
C GLY A 277 -22.41 10.68 13.56
N TYR A 278 -21.36 9.85 13.53
CA TYR A 278 -20.79 9.32 12.30
C TYR A 278 -20.79 7.78 12.21
N LYS A 279 -21.78 7.13 12.86
CA LYS A 279 -21.89 5.65 12.88
C LYS A 279 -22.16 5.01 11.51
N HIS A 280 -22.56 5.78 10.52
CA HIS A 280 -22.75 5.35 9.14
C HIS A 280 -21.47 5.52 8.29
N ILE A 281 -20.38 6.05 8.88
CA ILE A 281 -19.07 6.22 8.22
C ILE A 281 -18.08 5.25 8.84
N PHE A 282 -17.42 4.49 7.98
CA PHE A 282 -16.43 3.47 8.33
C PHE A 282 -15.04 3.87 7.83
N ALA A 283 -14.00 3.33 8.43
CA ALA A 283 -12.65 3.43 7.89
C ALA A 283 -11.92 2.09 7.97
N LEU A 284 -10.98 1.85 7.05
CA LEU A 284 -10.24 0.60 6.96
C LEU A 284 -8.86 0.74 6.28
N GLY A 285 -8.01 -0.25 6.47
CA GLY A 285 -6.67 -0.31 5.87
C GLY A 285 -5.63 0.42 6.70
N ASP A 286 -4.62 0.97 6.01
CA ASP A 286 -3.47 1.59 6.70
C ASP A 286 -3.87 2.86 7.46
N VAL A 287 -4.97 3.51 7.09
CA VAL A 287 -5.42 4.79 7.65
C VAL A 287 -5.94 4.69 9.08
N VAL A 288 -6.40 3.51 9.54
CA VAL A 288 -7.06 3.33 10.84
C VAL A 288 -6.09 3.02 11.98
N ASN A 289 -6.47 3.33 13.21
CA ASN A 289 -5.68 3.11 14.43
C ASN A 289 -5.71 1.66 14.96
N VAL A 290 -6.18 0.71 14.18
CA VAL A 290 -6.12 -0.71 14.54
C VAL A 290 -4.67 -1.14 14.73
N LYS A 291 -4.36 -1.67 15.93
CA LYS A 291 -3.00 -2.07 16.32
C LYS A 291 -2.62 -3.42 15.71
N GLU A 292 -2.18 -3.39 14.46
CA GLU A 292 -1.65 -4.54 13.73
C GLU A 292 -0.71 -4.08 12.62
N THR A 293 0.09 -5.01 12.06
CA THR A 293 0.95 -4.72 10.91
C THR A 293 0.10 -4.33 9.69
N LYS A 294 0.35 -3.12 9.14
CA LYS A 294 -0.38 -2.59 7.98
C LYS A 294 0.00 -3.39 6.74
N MET A 295 -0.96 -4.09 6.15
CA MET A 295 -0.77 -4.96 4.98
C MET A 295 -2.04 -5.05 4.13
N ALA A 296 -1.87 -5.25 2.82
CA ALA A 296 -2.97 -5.46 1.88
C ALA A 296 -3.94 -6.59 2.31
N PHE A 297 -3.41 -7.68 2.85
CA PHE A 297 -4.22 -8.80 3.36
C PHE A 297 -5.11 -8.37 4.53
N ARG A 298 -4.57 -7.59 5.49
CA ARG A 298 -5.32 -7.06 6.63
C ARG A 298 -6.41 -6.10 6.20
N ALA A 299 -6.09 -5.20 5.27
CA ALA A 299 -7.09 -4.30 4.69
C ALA A 299 -8.25 -5.08 4.03
N GLY A 300 -7.98 -6.22 3.40
CA GLY A 300 -9.01 -7.11 2.85
C GLY A 300 -9.89 -7.76 3.93
N LEU A 301 -9.33 -8.15 5.07
CA LEU A 301 -10.11 -8.68 6.22
C LEU A 301 -10.96 -7.58 6.87
N GLN A 302 -10.42 -6.40 7.05
CA GLN A 302 -11.16 -5.24 7.54
C GLN A 302 -12.29 -4.87 6.59
N ALA A 303 -12.07 -4.91 5.28
CA ALA A 303 -13.10 -4.68 4.26
C ALA A 303 -14.25 -5.69 4.34
N ASP A 304 -13.96 -6.96 4.70
CA ASP A 304 -15.00 -7.96 4.93
C ASP A 304 -15.90 -7.60 6.13
N VAL A 305 -15.29 -7.19 7.24
CA VAL A 305 -16.03 -6.76 8.45
C VAL A 305 -16.86 -5.52 8.16
N VAL A 306 -16.29 -4.50 7.49
CA VAL A 306 -17.01 -3.27 7.14
C VAL A 306 -18.19 -3.56 6.22
N ALA A 307 -18.01 -4.38 5.17
CA ALA A 307 -19.10 -4.73 4.28
C ALA A 307 -20.24 -5.46 5.00
N ARG A 308 -19.92 -6.43 5.87
CA ARG A 308 -20.91 -7.13 6.70
C ARG A 308 -21.62 -6.18 7.66
N ASN A 309 -20.92 -5.23 8.24
CA ASN A 309 -21.48 -4.27 9.18
C ASN A 309 -22.44 -3.28 8.48
N ILE A 310 -22.11 -2.80 7.28
CA ILE A 310 -23.03 -1.98 6.48
C ILE A 310 -24.29 -2.79 6.14
N ILE A 311 -24.13 -4.04 5.66
CA ILE A 311 -25.26 -4.94 5.38
C ILE A 311 -26.10 -5.20 6.64
N ALA A 312 -25.46 -5.32 7.81
CA ALA A 312 -26.12 -5.51 9.09
C ALA A 312 -26.94 -4.27 9.49
N LEU A 313 -26.39 -3.06 9.32
CA LEU A 313 -27.10 -1.81 9.58
C LEU A 313 -28.36 -1.67 8.72
N ILE A 314 -28.23 -1.92 7.40
CA ILE A 314 -29.36 -1.88 6.46
C ILE A 314 -30.47 -2.88 6.85
N ASN A 315 -30.10 -4.02 7.45
CA ASN A 315 -31.04 -5.06 7.86
C ASN A 315 -31.36 -5.03 9.38
N GLU A 316 -31.01 -3.96 10.08
CA GLU A 316 -31.24 -3.79 11.53
C GLU A 316 -30.67 -4.95 12.38
N LYS A 317 -29.51 -5.49 11.97
CA LYS A 317 -28.83 -6.59 12.66
C LYS A 317 -27.64 -6.11 13.51
N LYS A 318 -27.24 -6.95 14.45
CA LYS A 318 -26.06 -6.70 15.29
C LYS A 318 -24.77 -6.65 14.45
N LEU A 319 -23.92 -5.66 14.75
CA LEU A 319 -22.60 -5.50 14.15
C LEU A 319 -21.61 -6.55 14.69
N ILE A 320 -20.61 -6.84 13.89
CA ILE A 320 -19.47 -7.70 14.26
C ILE A 320 -18.23 -6.84 14.51
N GLU A 321 -17.35 -7.32 15.36
CA GLU A 321 -16.08 -6.67 15.67
C GLU A 321 -14.94 -7.25 14.85
N TYR A 322 -14.06 -6.39 14.37
CA TYR A 322 -12.79 -6.79 13.80
C TYR A 322 -11.82 -7.21 14.90
N LYS A 323 -11.18 -8.35 14.73
CA LYS A 323 -10.14 -8.83 15.65
C LYS A 323 -8.77 -8.70 14.97
N PRO A 324 -7.90 -7.80 15.47
CA PRO A 324 -6.54 -7.66 14.94
C PRO A 324 -5.77 -8.98 15.03
N GLY A 325 -4.96 -9.25 14.04
CA GLY A 325 -4.14 -10.46 14.03
C GLY A 325 -2.71 -10.22 14.47
N GLY A 326 -2.05 -11.28 14.92
CA GLY A 326 -0.63 -11.25 15.26
C GLY A 326 0.29 -10.94 14.08
N PRO A 327 1.60 -10.71 14.33
CA PRO A 327 2.56 -10.39 13.29
C PRO A 327 2.65 -11.52 12.26
N MET A 328 2.56 -11.16 11.00
CA MET A 328 2.77 -12.04 9.85
C MET A 328 3.44 -11.27 8.73
N MET A 329 4.24 -11.94 7.91
CA MET A 329 4.84 -11.33 6.72
C MET A 329 5.29 -12.38 5.72
N LEU A 330 5.07 -12.11 4.43
CA LEU A 330 5.73 -12.79 3.32
C LEU A 330 6.66 -11.78 2.65
N LEU A 331 7.94 -11.84 2.95
CA LEU A 331 8.95 -10.93 2.43
C LEU A 331 9.70 -11.60 1.27
N THR A 332 9.65 -10.97 0.09
CA THR A 332 10.35 -11.49 -1.08
C THR A 332 11.81 -11.02 -1.11
N LEU A 333 12.70 -11.90 -1.53
CA LEU A 333 14.10 -11.60 -1.76
C LEU A 333 14.43 -11.94 -3.23
N GLY A 334 13.99 -11.04 -4.11
CA GLY A 334 13.98 -11.28 -5.55
C GLY A 334 12.87 -12.25 -5.99
N ASN A 335 12.98 -12.74 -7.23
CA ASN A 335 11.95 -13.61 -7.84
C ASN A 335 12.01 -15.09 -7.41
N ASN A 336 13.08 -15.51 -6.73
CA ASN A 336 13.36 -16.91 -6.42
C ASN A 336 13.17 -17.33 -4.98
N GLY A 337 12.64 -16.46 -4.12
CA GLY A 337 12.41 -16.85 -2.74
C GLY A 337 12.21 -15.69 -1.78
N GLY A 338 12.39 -15.98 -0.51
CA GLY A 338 12.21 -15.01 0.57
C GLY A 338 12.07 -15.66 1.92
N VAL A 339 11.58 -14.92 2.89
CA VAL A 339 11.31 -15.37 4.25
C VAL A 339 9.86 -15.06 4.59
N ALA A 340 9.17 -16.01 5.18
CA ALA A 340 7.82 -15.82 5.69
C ALA A 340 7.78 -16.02 7.21
N LEU A 341 7.00 -15.17 7.87
CA LEU A 341 6.52 -15.34 9.21
C LEU A 341 5.01 -15.62 9.15
N LEU A 342 4.58 -16.77 9.61
CA LEU A 342 3.16 -17.15 9.65
C LEU A 342 2.64 -17.07 11.10
N PRO A 343 1.40 -16.59 11.34
CA PRO A 343 0.88 -16.33 12.68
C PRO A 343 0.35 -17.61 13.38
N MET A 344 1.03 -18.74 13.18
CA MET A 344 0.65 -20.05 13.75
C MET A 344 1.67 -20.45 14.81
N PHE A 345 1.22 -21.05 15.93
CA PHE A 345 2.07 -21.60 16.98
C PHE A 345 3.20 -20.67 17.47
N GLY A 346 2.90 -19.37 17.67
CA GLY A 346 3.90 -18.40 18.12
C GLY A 346 4.80 -17.83 17.02
N GLY A 347 4.53 -18.15 15.75
CA GLY A 347 5.28 -17.63 14.59
C GLY A 347 6.15 -18.69 13.91
N ILE A 348 5.62 -19.37 12.90
CA ILE A 348 6.38 -20.32 12.09
C ILE A 348 7.16 -19.56 11.01
N LEU A 349 8.46 -19.83 10.91
CA LEU A 349 9.30 -19.34 9.83
C LEU A 349 9.27 -20.31 8.66
N ALA A 350 9.00 -19.77 7.45
CA ALA A 350 9.08 -20.52 6.22
C ALA A 350 10.08 -19.89 5.25
N GLY A 351 10.72 -20.73 4.46
CA GLY A 351 11.82 -20.33 3.60
C GLY A 351 11.45 -20.18 2.13
N ASN A 352 12.50 -20.17 1.27
CA ASN A 352 12.44 -19.86 -0.15
C ASN A 352 11.35 -20.59 -0.92
N TRP A 353 11.20 -21.91 -0.74
CA TRP A 353 10.24 -22.69 -1.53
C TRP A 353 8.80 -22.21 -1.36
N MET A 354 8.39 -21.97 -0.09
CA MET A 354 7.04 -21.49 0.19
C MET A 354 6.84 -20.06 -0.33
N VAL A 355 7.77 -19.14 -0.03
CA VAL A 355 7.64 -17.72 -0.46
C VAL A 355 7.71 -17.60 -1.98
N LYS A 356 8.56 -18.40 -2.66
CA LYS A 356 8.62 -18.46 -4.12
C LYS A 356 7.27 -18.80 -4.74
N ASN A 357 6.63 -19.86 -4.26
CA ASN A 357 5.37 -20.34 -4.83
C ASN A 357 4.16 -19.48 -4.43
N LEU A 358 4.16 -18.90 -3.23
CA LEU A 358 3.04 -18.08 -2.77
C LEU A 358 3.12 -16.62 -3.24
N LYS A 359 4.31 -16.01 -3.29
CA LYS A 359 4.45 -14.58 -3.57
C LYS A 359 5.49 -14.25 -4.63
N SER A 360 6.75 -14.71 -4.50
CA SER A 360 7.88 -14.13 -5.23
C SER A 360 7.77 -14.26 -6.74
N LYS A 361 7.21 -15.34 -7.25
CA LYS A 361 7.11 -15.62 -8.68
C LYS A 361 6.29 -14.56 -9.44
N ASN A 362 5.13 -14.18 -8.92
CA ASN A 362 4.21 -13.27 -9.60
C ASN A 362 3.66 -12.14 -8.71
N LEU A 363 4.09 -12.04 -7.45
CA LEU A 363 3.72 -10.98 -6.52
C LEU A 363 2.18 -10.76 -6.43
N PHE A 364 1.38 -11.82 -6.57
CA PHE A 364 -0.09 -11.80 -6.63
C PHE A 364 -0.69 -11.04 -7.82
N VAL A 365 0.10 -10.70 -8.84
CA VAL A 365 -0.37 -9.97 -10.03
C VAL A 365 -1.57 -10.67 -10.68
N ASN A 366 -1.44 -11.95 -11.02
CA ASN A 366 -2.53 -12.71 -11.68
C ASN A 366 -3.82 -12.73 -10.85
N LYS A 367 -3.70 -12.83 -9.51
CA LYS A 367 -4.85 -12.83 -8.60
C LYS A 367 -5.59 -11.49 -8.65
N ASN A 368 -4.85 -10.37 -8.65
CA ASN A 368 -5.47 -9.04 -8.68
C ASN A 368 -6.08 -8.74 -10.05
N TRP A 369 -5.42 -9.10 -11.15
CA TRP A 369 -5.98 -8.98 -12.50
C TRP A 369 -7.30 -9.75 -12.61
N LYS A 370 -7.29 -11.03 -12.22
CA LYS A 370 -8.51 -11.86 -12.24
C LYS A 370 -9.63 -11.27 -11.38
N SER A 371 -9.31 -10.77 -10.19
CA SER A 371 -10.31 -10.19 -9.28
C SER A 371 -10.93 -8.91 -9.81
N ILE A 372 -10.13 -8.02 -10.41
CA ILE A 372 -10.58 -6.66 -10.80
C ILE A 372 -11.17 -6.67 -12.21
N THR A 373 -10.56 -7.38 -13.15
CA THR A 373 -10.95 -7.34 -14.56
C THR A 373 -11.60 -8.62 -15.07
N GLY A 374 -11.48 -9.74 -14.34
CA GLY A 374 -11.79 -11.07 -14.84
C GLY A 374 -10.74 -11.66 -15.79
N GLY A 375 -9.73 -10.89 -16.17
CA GLY A 375 -8.69 -11.23 -17.15
C GLY A 375 -7.32 -11.58 -16.56
N SER A 376 -6.31 -11.51 -17.41
CA SER A 376 -4.90 -11.77 -17.11
C SER A 376 -4.04 -10.53 -17.34
N PRO A 377 -2.88 -10.41 -16.67
CA PRO A 377 -1.94 -9.32 -16.93
C PRO A 377 -1.37 -9.37 -18.35
N PRO A 378 -0.90 -8.23 -18.90
CA PRO A 378 -0.16 -8.22 -20.16
C PRO A 378 1.15 -9.02 -20.05
N SER A 379 1.63 -9.56 -21.17
CA SER A 379 2.96 -10.16 -21.24
C SER A 379 4.04 -9.12 -20.97
N LEU A 380 5.16 -9.56 -20.41
CA LEU A 380 6.40 -8.77 -20.33
C LEU A 380 7.16 -9.04 -21.64
N GLU A 381 7.04 -8.16 -22.60
CA GLU A 381 7.85 -8.15 -23.83
C GLU A 381 9.07 -7.24 -23.66
#